data_2e5cd91497d0825fb4667228f4e4d551
#
_entry.id   2e5cd91497d0825fb4667228f4e4d551
#
_cell.length_a   1.000
_cell.length_b   1.000
_cell.length_c   1.000
_cell.angle_alpha   90.00
_cell.angle_beta   90.00
_cell.angle_gamma   90.00
#
_symmetry.space_group_name_H-M   'P 1'
#
loop_
_entity.id
_entity.type
_entity.pdbx_description
1 polymer ?
#
loop_
_entity_poly.entity_id
_entity_poly.type
_entity_poly.pdbx_seq_one_letter_code
_entity_poly.pdbx_strand_id
1 'polypeptide(L)'
;GARFSQPSLSAPRWLPPGAVMSPPSSSSVASIVAADPIRFGRDIRPILSDRCYLCHGPDRAKQKAGLRLDSFEGATAPRKDGAAIVPGHPDESLLLQRIASVDADIVMPPPDSGKHALSRNEQAMLRQWIAEGALYESHWAFTVPTVPTIPTVHDVAWPRTPIDNFILAALERAAITPNTEADRATLCRRVFLDLTGLPPTPEETASFLTDERADAYEVLVDRLLTQEPYRSRYAERMAIPWLDVARYADTCGIHQDNGRQMWLWRDWVLAAFRDNMPYNQFVIEQVAGDLMPDGTVQQKIASGFNRAHVTSDEGGAIDAEYLMEYAVDRTATVGAAFLGLTLQCARCHDHKFDPVTQEDFYSL
;
A
#
# COMPACT_ATOMS: atom_id res chain seq x y z
N GLY A 1 0.89 27.01 42.06
CA GLY A 1 0.19 25.76 41.80
C GLY A 1 -1.18 26.05 41.20
N ALA A 2 -1.27 26.17 39.87
CA ALA A 2 -2.54 26.24 39.14
C ALA A 2 -2.78 24.90 38.45
N ARG A 3 -3.80 24.17 38.84
CA ARG A 3 -4.25 22.95 38.18
C ARG A 3 -5.09 23.36 36.96
N PHE A 4 -4.63 23.05 35.78
CA PHE A 4 -5.43 23.14 34.54
C PHE A 4 -6.34 21.90 34.47
N SER A 5 -7.68 22.14 34.60
CA SER A 5 -8.72 21.15 34.32
C SER A 5 -8.87 21.02 32.79
N GLN A 6 -8.71 19.82 32.26
CA GLN A 6 -9.03 19.52 30.87
C GLN A 6 -10.55 19.50 30.66
N PRO A 7 -11.10 20.12 29.59
CA PRO A 7 -12.50 19.96 29.28
C PRO A 7 -12.73 18.57 28.68
N SER A 8 -13.72 17.85 29.19
CA SER A 8 -14.23 16.59 28.68
C SER A 8 -14.87 16.82 27.31
N LEU A 9 -14.28 16.28 26.26
CA LEU A 9 -14.90 16.19 24.93
C LEU A 9 -16.00 15.13 24.99
N SER A 10 -17.27 15.56 25.04
CA SER A 10 -18.43 14.71 24.83
C SER A 10 -18.49 14.29 23.36
N ALA A 11 -18.57 12.98 23.10
CA ALA A 11 -18.76 12.41 21.78
C ALA A 11 -20.07 12.89 21.12
N PRO A 12 -20.11 13.13 19.81
CA PRO A 12 -21.34 13.55 19.12
C PRO A 12 -22.39 12.43 19.16
N ARG A 13 -23.59 12.79 19.65
CA ARG A 13 -24.79 11.92 19.66
C ARG A 13 -25.33 11.79 18.22
N TRP A 14 -25.06 10.68 17.55
CA TRP A 14 -25.66 10.36 16.24
C TRP A 14 -26.28 8.96 16.15
N LEU A 15 -26.78 8.39 17.23
CA LEU A 15 -27.63 7.19 17.15
C LEU A 15 -28.76 7.30 18.20
N PRO A 16 -30.02 7.07 17.82
CA PRO A 16 -31.12 6.96 18.78
C PRO A 16 -30.92 5.68 19.61
N PRO A 17 -31.21 5.70 20.92
CA PRO A 17 -31.12 4.51 21.74
C PRO A 17 -32.26 3.53 21.38
N GLY A 18 -31.87 2.32 20.93
CA GLY A 18 -32.84 1.23 20.85
C GLY A 18 -32.90 0.44 19.53
N ALA A 19 -32.07 0.68 18.53
CA ALA A 19 -32.04 -0.16 17.33
C ALA A 19 -31.14 -1.38 17.55
N VAL A 20 -31.69 -2.45 18.10
CA VAL A 20 -31.11 -3.80 18.02
C VAL A 20 -31.42 -4.31 16.61
N MET A 21 -30.41 -4.32 15.74
CA MET A 21 -30.53 -5.00 14.44
C MET A 21 -30.55 -6.51 14.70
N SER A 22 -31.69 -7.14 14.51
CA SER A 22 -31.78 -8.60 14.39
C SER A 22 -31.05 -9.05 13.14
N PRO A 23 -30.26 -10.13 13.18
CA PRO A 23 -29.64 -10.66 11.97
C PRO A 23 -30.72 -11.13 11.00
N PRO A 24 -30.55 -10.92 9.68
CA PRO A 24 -31.51 -11.41 8.69
C PRO A 24 -31.54 -12.94 8.74
N SER A 25 -32.78 -13.48 8.82
CA SER A 25 -33.03 -14.91 8.75
C SER A 25 -32.49 -15.48 7.43
N SER A 26 -31.65 -16.50 7.56
CA SER A 26 -31.09 -17.27 6.45
C SER A 26 -32.20 -18.02 5.71
N SER A 27 -32.65 -17.48 4.59
CA SER A 27 -33.27 -18.24 3.52
C SER A 27 -32.41 -18.11 2.28
N SER A 28 -31.68 -19.17 2.04
CA SER A 28 -30.73 -19.38 0.96
C SER A 28 -31.40 -19.30 -0.42
N VAL A 29 -30.93 -18.38 -1.25
CA VAL A 29 -30.78 -18.66 -2.67
C VAL A 29 -29.28 -18.65 -2.92
N ALA A 30 -28.69 -19.83 -2.94
CA ALA A 30 -27.33 -20.04 -3.39
C ALA A 30 -27.29 -19.77 -4.90
N SER A 31 -27.10 -18.50 -5.27
CA SER A 31 -26.52 -18.18 -6.56
C SER A 31 -25.13 -18.77 -6.54
N ILE A 32 -24.89 -19.74 -7.41
CA ILE A 32 -23.55 -20.27 -7.70
C ILE A 32 -22.79 -19.12 -8.38
N VAL A 33 -22.26 -18.20 -7.58
CA VAL A 33 -21.17 -17.33 -7.99
C VAL A 33 -19.99 -18.30 -8.07
N ALA A 34 -19.47 -18.55 -9.26
CA ALA A 34 -18.22 -19.28 -9.41
C ALA A 34 -17.22 -18.61 -8.44
N ALA A 35 -16.76 -19.36 -7.45
CA ALA A 35 -15.80 -18.83 -6.49
C ALA A 35 -14.59 -18.34 -7.28
N ASP A 36 -14.14 -17.12 -7.03
CA ASP A 36 -12.92 -16.63 -7.63
C ASP A 36 -11.80 -17.69 -7.43
N PRO A 37 -11.03 -18.03 -8.47
CA PRO A 37 -9.99 -19.03 -8.36
C PRO A 37 -9.02 -18.65 -7.23
N ILE A 38 -8.52 -19.67 -6.52
CA ILE A 38 -7.57 -19.44 -5.44
C ILE A 38 -6.28 -18.87 -6.03
N ARG A 39 -5.86 -17.72 -5.50
CA ARG A 39 -4.63 -17.05 -5.91
C ARG A 39 -3.57 -17.19 -4.83
N PHE A 40 -2.37 -17.64 -5.22
CA PHE A 40 -1.27 -17.85 -4.29
C PHE A 40 -0.96 -16.60 -3.47
N GLY A 41 -0.77 -15.46 -4.13
CA GLY A 41 -0.40 -14.20 -3.46
C GLY A 41 -1.47 -13.69 -2.50
N ARG A 42 -2.76 -13.81 -2.83
CA ARG A 42 -3.89 -13.31 -2.05
C ARG A 42 -4.31 -14.26 -0.92
N ASP A 43 -4.42 -15.55 -1.21
CA ASP A 43 -5.12 -16.50 -0.34
C ASP A 43 -4.18 -17.47 0.38
N ILE A 44 -3.10 -17.90 -0.26
CA ILE A 44 -2.20 -18.96 0.23
C ILE A 44 -0.96 -18.41 0.92
N ARG A 45 -0.30 -17.43 0.30
CA ARG A 45 0.92 -16.84 0.85
C ARG A 45 0.73 -16.27 2.26
N PRO A 46 -0.36 -15.57 2.62
CA PRO A 46 -0.60 -15.11 3.99
C PRO A 46 -0.63 -16.26 5.00
N ILE A 47 -1.24 -17.41 4.65
CA ILE A 47 -1.29 -18.59 5.50
C ILE A 47 0.12 -19.16 5.71
N LEU A 48 0.84 -19.41 4.61
CA LEU A 48 2.19 -19.98 4.67
C LEU A 48 3.17 -19.06 5.41
N SER A 49 3.10 -17.75 5.16
CA SER A 49 4.01 -16.77 5.79
C SER A 49 3.79 -16.66 7.29
N ASP A 50 2.55 -16.69 7.75
CA ASP A 50 2.26 -16.62 9.18
C ASP A 50 2.55 -17.92 9.92
N ARG A 51 2.23 -19.07 9.33
CA ARG A 51 2.29 -20.39 10.00
C ARG A 51 3.58 -21.15 9.74
N CYS A 52 4.21 -20.99 8.56
CA CYS A 52 5.26 -21.92 8.07
C CYS A 52 6.61 -21.24 7.81
N TYR A 53 6.65 -19.99 7.29
CA TYR A 53 7.89 -19.38 6.79
C TYR A 53 8.92 -19.06 7.86
N LEU A 54 8.55 -19.04 9.14
CA LEU A 54 9.56 -18.93 10.21
C LEU A 54 10.61 -20.03 10.14
N CYS A 55 10.17 -21.27 9.78
CA CYS A 55 11.03 -22.45 9.69
C CYS A 55 11.18 -22.99 8.26
N HIS A 56 10.30 -22.64 7.34
CA HIS A 56 10.25 -23.15 5.96
C HIS A 56 10.13 -22.04 4.92
N GLY A 57 10.64 -20.85 5.24
CA GLY A 57 10.63 -19.68 4.37
C GLY A 57 12.01 -19.33 3.80
N PRO A 58 12.19 -18.09 3.32
CA PRO A 58 13.42 -17.64 2.66
C PRO A 58 14.63 -17.54 3.59
N ASP A 59 14.43 -17.29 4.88
CA ASP A 59 15.52 -17.09 5.86
C ASP A 59 16.30 -18.41 6.07
N ARG A 60 17.45 -18.51 5.41
CA ARG A 60 18.33 -19.70 5.47
C ARG A 60 18.84 -20.00 6.87
N ALA A 61 19.02 -18.98 7.71
CA ALA A 61 19.55 -19.16 9.08
C ALA A 61 18.54 -19.88 10.00
N LYS A 62 17.25 -19.74 9.73
CA LYS A 62 16.16 -20.34 10.50
C LYS A 62 15.57 -21.59 9.85
N GLN A 63 16.00 -21.94 8.66
CA GLN A 63 15.46 -23.04 7.88
C GLN A 63 15.60 -24.39 8.60
N LYS A 64 14.50 -25.13 8.69
CA LYS A 64 14.44 -26.48 9.27
C LYS A 64 14.27 -27.53 8.18
N ALA A 65 14.90 -28.69 8.40
CA ALA A 65 14.84 -29.86 7.50
C ALA A 65 15.17 -29.56 6.03
N GLY A 66 15.78 -28.40 5.70
CA GLY A 66 16.04 -28.00 4.31
C GLY A 66 14.77 -27.83 3.46
N LEU A 67 13.59 -27.65 4.06
CA LEU A 67 12.32 -27.45 3.35
C LEU A 67 12.08 -25.96 3.12
N ARG A 68 11.71 -25.61 1.89
CA ARG A 68 11.22 -24.28 1.52
C ARG A 68 9.80 -24.38 0.97
N LEU A 69 8.90 -23.62 1.55
CA LEU A 69 7.49 -23.50 1.11
C LEU A 69 7.20 -22.15 0.44
N ASP A 70 8.19 -21.30 0.34
CA ASP A 70 8.11 -19.98 -0.31
C ASP A 70 8.42 -20.04 -1.82
N SER A 71 8.88 -21.20 -2.32
CA SER A 71 9.12 -21.43 -3.74
C SER A 71 8.54 -22.76 -4.21
N PHE A 72 8.12 -22.81 -5.48
CA PHE A 72 7.58 -24.03 -6.09
C PHE A 72 8.60 -25.18 -6.05
N GLU A 73 9.84 -24.90 -6.45
CA GLU A 73 10.93 -25.90 -6.49
C GLU A 73 11.22 -26.46 -5.09
N GLY A 74 11.26 -25.59 -4.07
CA GLY A 74 11.53 -26.02 -2.70
C GLY A 74 10.41 -26.86 -2.09
N ALA A 75 9.15 -26.53 -2.42
CA ALA A 75 7.97 -27.21 -1.91
C ALA A 75 7.70 -28.56 -2.59
N THR A 76 8.04 -28.68 -3.88
CA THR A 76 7.80 -29.88 -4.69
C THR A 76 9.01 -30.80 -4.80
N ALA A 77 10.18 -30.38 -4.27
CA ALA A 77 11.40 -31.21 -4.30
C ALA A 77 11.19 -32.58 -3.69
N PRO A 78 11.67 -33.67 -4.34
CA PRO A 78 11.63 -35.02 -3.78
C PRO A 78 12.39 -35.10 -2.45
N ARG A 79 11.80 -35.75 -1.46
CA ARG A 79 12.38 -35.96 -0.13
C ARG A 79 12.25 -37.43 0.27
N LYS A 80 12.93 -37.83 1.35
CA LYS A 80 12.93 -39.24 1.80
C LYS A 80 11.52 -39.81 1.99
N ASP A 81 10.61 -39.02 2.57
CA ASP A 81 9.26 -39.44 2.91
C ASP A 81 8.19 -38.96 1.91
N GLY A 82 8.58 -38.38 0.81
CA GLY A 82 7.69 -37.74 -0.20
C GLY A 82 7.87 -36.26 -0.29
N ALA A 83 7.29 -35.59 -1.32
CA ALA A 83 7.33 -34.17 -1.46
C ALA A 83 6.40 -33.46 -0.47
N ALA A 84 6.76 -32.25 -0.05
CA ALA A 84 5.87 -31.46 0.81
C ALA A 84 4.57 -31.10 0.09
N ILE A 85 4.64 -30.77 -1.20
CA ILE A 85 3.49 -30.50 -2.08
C ILE A 85 3.65 -31.36 -3.34
N VAL A 86 2.59 -32.08 -3.69
CA VAL A 86 2.45 -32.79 -4.96
C VAL A 86 1.34 -32.09 -5.75
N PRO A 87 1.67 -31.27 -6.77
CA PRO A 87 0.69 -30.51 -7.53
C PRO A 87 -0.40 -31.43 -8.15
N GLY A 88 -1.66 -31.07 -7.96
CA GLY A 88 -2.81 -31.86 -8.40
C GLY A 88 -3.18 -33.03 -7.47
N HIS A 89 -2.33 -33.38 -6.49
CA HIS A 89 -2.49 -34.58 -5.63
C HIS A 89 -2.48 -34.17 -4.14
N PRO A 90 -3.56 -33.60 -3.61
CA PRO A 90 -3.61 -33.13 -2.22
C PRO A 90 -3.36 -34.27 -1.20
N ASP A 91 -3.86 -35.46 -1.45
CA ASP A 91 -3.72 -36.63 -0.50
C ASP A 91 -2.30 -37.17 -0.44
N GLU A 92 -1.49 -36.95 -1.49
CA GLU A 92 -0.08 -37.36 -1.54
C GLU A 92 0.85 -36.26 -0.97
N SER A 93 0.31 -35.07 -0.68
CA SER A 93 1.09 -33.91 -0.20
C SER A 93 1.33 -34.02 1.31
N LEU A 94 2.60 -34.17 1.72
CA LEU A 94 2.98 -34.27 3.13
C LEU A 94 2.57 -33.06 3.96
N LEU A 95 2.50 -31.87 3.35
CA LEU A 95 2.04 -30.65 4.00
C LEU A 95 0.64 -30.83 4.58
N LEU A 96 -0.32 -31.35 3.79
CA LEU A 96 -1.69 -31.56 4.25
C LEU A 96 -1.80 -32.67 5.30
N GLN A 97 -1.02 -33.72 5.16
CA GLN A 97 -1.00 -34.80 6.14
C GLN A 97 -0.49 -34.30 7.50
N ARG A 98 0.55 -33.44 7.50
CA ARG A 98 1.12 -32.88 8.73
C ARG A 98 0.24 -31.81 9.38
N ILE A 99 -0.39 -30.93 8.63
CA ILE A 99 -1.30 -29.92 9.23
C ILE A 99 -2.61 -30.53 9.76
N ALA A 100 -3.00 -31.71 9.29
CA ALA A 100 -4.18 -32.43 9.75
C ALA A 100 -3.87 -33.46 10.86
N SER A 101 -2.59 -33.68 11.17
CA SER A 101 -2.18 -34.65 12.19
C SER A 101 -2.61 -34.23 13.59
N VAL A 102 -2.95 -35.22 14.44
CA VAL A 102 -3.20 -35.02 15.88
C VAL A 102 -2.00 -35.47 16.72
N ASP A 103 -1.01 -36.06 16.09
CA ASP A 103 0.23 -36.52 16.72
C ASP A 103 1.16 -35.31 16.92
N ALA A 104 1.54 -35.06 18.18
CA ALA A 104 2.36 -33.89 18.54
C ALA A 104 3.75 -33.91 17.91
N ASP A 105 4.29 -35.08 17.58
CA ASP A 105 5.61 -35.25 16.98
C ASP A 105 5.59 -35.03 15.45
N ILE A 106 4.40 -35.04 14.84
CA ILE A 106 4.21 -34.98 13.38
C ILE A 106 3.52 -33.68 12.97
N VAL A 107 2.62 -33.16 13.81
CA VAL A 107 1.76 -32.00 13.47
C VAL A 107 2.57 -30.77 13.15
N MET A 108 2.10 -30.01 12.14
CA MET A 108 2.66 -28.71 11.77
C MET A 108 1.59 -27.61 11.80
N PRO A 109 1.90 -26.43 12.35
CA PRO A 109 3.12 -26.09 13.10
C PRO A 109 3.25 -26.90 14.39
N PRO A 110 4.49 -27.14 14.88
CA PRO A 110 4.70 -27.85 16.15
C PRO A 110 4.06 -27.08 17.34
N PRO A 111 3.51 -27.76 18.35
CA PRO A 111 2.83 -27.11 19.49
C PRO A 111 3.71 -26.11 20.25
N ASP A 112 5.01 -26.37 20.32
CA ASP A 112 6.02 -25.55 21.00
C ASP A 112 6.57 -24.38 20.15
N SER A 113 6.14 -24.28 18.89
CA SER A 113 6.62 -23.24 17.95
C SER A 113 6.09 -21.84 18.22
N GLY A 114 5.12 -21.66 19.12
CA GLY A 114 4.41 -20.41 19.34
C GLY A 114 3.48 -19.99 18.19
N LYS A 115 3.26 -20.89 17.21
CA LYS A 115 2.33 -20.69 16.10
C LYS A 115 1.00 -21.40 16.36
N HIS A 116 -0.11 -20.77 15.98
CA HIS A 116 -1.41 -21.42 16.09
C HIS A 116 -1.60 -22.46 14.99
N ALA A 117 -2.33 -23.52 15.31
CA ALA A 117 -2.79 -24.51 14.34
C ALA A 117 -3.65 -23.83 13.25
N LEU A 118 -3.64 -24.39 12.04
CA LEU A 118 -4.45 -23.90 10.95
C LEU A 118 -5.95 -24.16 11.22
N SER A 119 -6.77 -23.17 10.92
CA SER A 119 -8.23 -23.33 10.91
C SER A 119 -8.68 -24.29 9.80
N ARG A 120 -9.91 -24.82 9.93
CA ARG A 120 -10.48 -25.69 8.88
C ARG A 120 -10.59 -25.00 7.52
N ASN A 121 -10.84 -23.71 7.51
CA ASN A 121 -10.91 -22.93 6.27
C ASN A 121 -9.53 -22.77 5.63
N GLU A 122 -8.48 -22.49 6.41
CA GLU A 122 -7.09 -22.41 5.91
C GLU A 122 -6.63 -23.75 5.34
N GLN A 123 -6.95 -24.88 6.03
CA GLN A 123 -6.66 -26.23 5.54
C GLN A 123 -7.40 -26.53 4.23
N ALA A 124 -8.68 -26.15 4.13
CA ALA A 124 -9.49 -26.34 2.92
C ALA A 124 -8.94 -25.53 1.75
N MET A 125 -8.53 -24.26 1.98
CA MET A 125 -7.92 -23.42 0.95
C MET A 125 -6.58 -24.00 0.44
N LEU A 126 -5.71 -24.45 1.34
CA LEU A 126 -4.47 -25.12 0.94
C LEU A 126 -4.74 -26.40 0.13
N ARG A 127 -5.74 -27.20 0.55
CA ARG A 127 -6.14 -28.41 -0.17
C ARG A 127 -6.63 -28.11 -1.58
N GLN A 128 -7.50 -27.14 -1.71
CA GLN A 128 -8.03 -26.71 -3.01
C GLN A 128 -6.93 -26.15 -3.90
N TRP A 129 -6.07 -25.30 -3.40
CA TRP A 129 -4.93 -24.75 -4.14
C TRP A 129 -4.00 -25.86 -4.66
N ILE A 130 -3.70 -26.87 -3.84
CA ILE A 130 -2.88 -28.02 -4.28
C ILE A 130 -3.63 -28.84 -5.35
N ALA A 131 -4.95 -29.05 -5.21
CA ALA A 131 -5.76 -29.74 -6.21
C ALA A 131 -5.80 -28.98 -7.56
N GLU A 132 -5.75 -27.64 -7.53
CA GLU A 132 -5.69 -26.78 -8.71
C GLU A 132 -4.26 -26.69 -9.31
N GLY A 133 -3.29 -27.47 -8.81
CA GLY A 133 -1.93 -27.55 -9.35
C GLY A 133 -0.87 -26.79 -8.58
N ALA A 134 -1.18 -26.27 -7.40
CA ALA A 134 -0.26 -25.52 -6.52
C ALA A 134 0.53 -24.42 -7.26
N LEU A 135 -0.16 -23.60 -8.04
CA LEU A 135 0.45 -22.54 -8.84
C LEU A 135 0.99 -21.44 -7.93
N TYR A 136 2.30 -21.23 -7.95
CA TYR A 136 2.97 -20.13 -7.30
C TYR A 136 2.93 -18.89 -8.20
N GLU A 137 2.55 -17.77 -7.64
CA GLU A 137 2.56 -16.47 -8.32
C GLU A 137 3.79 -15.68 -7.89
N SER A 138 4.33 -14.87 -8.78
CA SER A 138 5.31 -13.84 -8.42
C SER A 138 4.71 -12.88 -7.40
N HIS A 139 5.57 -12.21 -6.63
CA HIS A 139 5.10 -11.22 -5.67
C HIS A 139 4.34 -10.11 -6.42
N TRP A 140 3.18 -9.73 -5.91
CA TRP A 140 2.25 -8.80 -6.56
C TRP A 140 2.90 -7.46 -6.97
N ALA A 141 3.84 -6.96 -6.16
CA ALA A 141 4.54 -5.70 -6.43
C ALA A 141 5.46 -5.76 -7.68
N PHE A 142 5.84 -6.97 -8.12
CA PHE A 142 6.69 -7.19 -9.30
C PHE A 142 5.92 -7.78 -10.48
N THR A 143 4.61 -7.92 -10.35
CA THR A 143 3.75 -8.36 -11.45
C THR A 143 3.34 -7.16 -12.29
N VAL A 144 3.58 -7.23 -13.61
CA VAL A 144 3.15 -6.17 -14.52
C VAL A 144 1.62 -6.04 -14.47
N PRO A 145 1.08 -4.84 -14.20
CA PRO A 145 -0.36 -4.63 -14.19
C PRO A 145 -1.00 -4.96 -15.56
N THR A 146 -2.09 -5.70 -15.53
CA THR A 146 -2.90 -6.00 -16.71
C THR A 146 -4.22 -5.23 -16.63
N VAL A 147 -4.76 -4.86 -17.79
CA VAL A 147 -6.08 -4.22 -17.85
C VAL A 147 -7.13 -5.27 -17.46
N PRO A 148 -7.87 -5.08 -16.35
CA PRO A 148 -8.90 -6.01 -15.95
C PRO A 148 -10.13 -5.93 -16.87
N THR A 149 -10.88 -7.02 -16.96
CA THR A 149 -12.17 -7.01 -17.64
C THR A 149 -13.15 -6.11 -16.89
N ILE A 150 -13.76 -5.15 -17.60
CA ILE A 150 -14.74 -4.24 -17.02
C ILE A 150 -15.98 -5.06 -16.65
N PRO A 151 -16.42 -5.06 -15.37
CA PRO A 151 -17.58 -5.83 -14.95
C PRO A 151 -18.86 -5.27 -15.57
N THR A 152 -19.79 -6.18 -15.90
CA THR A 152 -21.16 -5.82 -16.25
C THR A 152 -21.94 -5.45 -14.99
N VAL A 153 -22.80 -4.45 -15.09
CA VAL A 153 -23.63 -3.94 -14.00
C VAL A 153 -25.10 -3.90 -14.43
N HIS A 154 -26.02 -3.92 -13.47
CA HIS A 154 -27.46 -3.88 -13.77
C HIS A 154 -27.89 -2.49 -14.23
N ASP A 155 -27.48 -1.45 -13.55
CA ASP A 155 -27.73 -0.06 -13.95
C ASP A 155 -26.63 0.44 -14.89
N VAL A 156 -26.82 0.22 -16.18
CA VAL A 156 -25.86 0.63 -17.23
C VAL A 156 -25.82 2.15 -17.48
N ALA A 157 -26.76 2.91 -16.91
CA ALA A 157 -26.83 4.35 -17.09
C ALA A 157 -26.03 5.12 -16.01
N TRP A 158 -25.75 4.49 -14.87
CA TRP A 158 -25.05 5.14 -13.75
C TRP A 158 -23.53 5.35 -14.01
N PRO A 159 -22.78 4.37 -14.59
CA PRO A 159 -21.36 4.53 -14.82
C PRO A 159 -21.07 5.60 -15.89
N ARG A 160 -20.14 6.52 -15.59
CA ARG A 160 -19.58 7.50 -16.54
C ARG A 160 -18.22 7.06 -17.07
N THR A 161 -17.48 6.29 -16.27
CA THR A 161 -16.15 5.78 -16.59
C THR A 161 -16.06 4.28 -16.28
N PRO A 162 -15.08 3.55 -16.84
CA PRO A 162 -14.83 2.16 -16.46
C PRO A 162 -14.65 1.93 -14.96
N ILE A 163 -14.10 2.91 -14.24
CA ILE A 163 -13.92 2.82 -12.78
C ILE A 163 -15.27 2.70 -12.08
N ASP A 164 -16.27 3.44 -12.55
CA ASP A 164 -17.62 3.40 -11.97
C ASP A 164 -18.26 2.02 -12.09
N ASN A 165 -17.96 1.26 -13.16
CA ASN A 165 -18.42 -0.13 -13.29
C ASN A 165 -17.89 -1.01 -12.15
N PHE A 166 -16.62 -0.87 -11.76
CA PHE A 166 -16.06 -1.63 -10.64
C PHE A 166 -16.70 -1.24 -9.31
N ILE A 167 -16.93 0.06 -9.10
CA ILE A 167 -17.59 0.56 -7.90
C ILE A 167 -19.03 0.06 -7.84
N LEU A 168 -19.79 0.24 -8.92
CA LEU A 168 -21.21 -0.18 -8.97
C LEU A 168 -21.36 -1.69 -8.81
N ALA A 169 -20.52 -2.49 -9.47
CA ALA A 169 -20.54 -3.94 -9.30
C ALA A 169 -20.26 -4.37 -7.84
N ALA A 170 -19.43 -3.64 -7.13
CA ALA A 170 -19.18 -3.89 -5.71
C ALA A 170 -20.41 -3.50 -4.85
N LEU A 171 -21.03 -2.37 -5.14
CA LEU A 171 -22.25 -1.91 -4.46
C LEU A 171 -23.43 -2.88 -4.70
N GLU A 172 -23.63 -3.31 -5.95
CA GLU A 172 -24.69 -4.28 -6.30
C GLU A 172 -24.50 -5.62 -5.57
N ARG A 173 -23.26 -6.14 -5.48
CA ARG A 173 -22.96 -7.34 -4.69
C ARG A 173 -23.27 -7.18 -3.21
N ALA A 174 -23.08 -5.98 -2.68
CA ALA A 174 -23.40 -5.66 -1.29
C ALA A 174 -24.87 -5.27 -1.06
N ALA A 175 -25.71 -5.28 -2.12
CA ALA A 175 -27.07 -4.78 -2.12
C ALA A 175 -27.21 -3.32 -1.61
N ILE A 176 -26.23 -2.49 -1.96
CA ILE A 176 -26.20 -1.06 -1.62
C ILE A 176 -26.53 -0.24 -2.88
N THR A 177 -27.52 0.63 -2.78
CA THR A 177 -27.84 1.59 -3.84
C THR A 177 -26.96 2.83 -3.71
N PRO A 178 -26.32 3.30 -4.81
CA PRO A 178 -25.57 4.55 -4.79
C PRO A 178 -26.48 5.73 -4.41
N ASN A 179 -25.93 6.71 -3.69
CA ASN A 179 -26.64 7.97 -3.49
C ASN A 179 -26.77 8.75 -4.80
N THR A 180 -27.74 9.66 -4.84
CA THR A 180 -27.86 10.64 -5.92
C THR A 180 -26.64 11.57 -5.95
N GLU A 181 -26.37 12.13 -7.11
CA GLU A 181 -25.29 13.13 -7.27
C GLU A 181 -25.52 14.30 -6.30
N ALA A 182 -24.41 14.83 -5.76
CA ALA A 182 -24.45 15.98 -4.89
C ALA A 182 -24.92 17.25 -5.65
N ASP A 183 -25.50 18.20 -4.95
CA ASP A 183 -25.84 19.49 -5.53
C ASP A 183 -24.62 20.24 -6.04
N ARG A 184 -24.81 21.19 -6.94
CA ARG A 184 -23.73 21.94 -7.62
C ARG A 184 -22.84 22.70 -6.66
N ALA A 185 -23.38 23.28 -5.58
CA ALA A 185 -22.57 24.00 -4.59
C ALA A 185 -21.64 23.04 -3.83
N THR A 186 -22.15 21.87 -3.46
CA THR A 186 -21.38 20.79 -2.83
C THR A 186 -20.29 20.28 -3.78
N LEU A 187 -20.59 20.05 -5.06
CA LEU A 187 -19.60 19.62 -6.06
C LEU A 187 -18.49 20.66 -6.24
N CYS A 188 -18.86 21.94 -6.38
CA CYS A 188 -17.90 23.04 -6.48
C CYS A 188 -16.95 23.05 -5.27
N ARG A 189 -17.50 23.02 -4.06
CA ARG A 189 -16.70 23.02 -2.83
C ARG A 189 -15.75 21.80 -2.76
N ARG A 190 -16.22 20.62 -3.11
CA ARG A 190 -15.41 19.39 -3.07
C ARG A 190 -14.25 19.46 -4.04
N VAL A 191 -14.49 19.80 -5.31
CA VAL A 191 -13.42 19.84 -6.31
C VAL A 191 -12.36 20.89 -6.01
N PHE A 192 -12.76 22.06 -5.47
CA PHE A 192 -11.78 23.06 -5.02
C PHE A 192 -10.91 22.53 -3.87
N LEU A 193 -11.50 21.91 -2.85
CA LEU A 193 -10.76 21.35 -1.73
C LEU A 193 -9.86 20.20 -2.16
N ASP A 194 -10.33 19.33 -3.04
CA ASP A 194 -9.56 18.16 -3.51
C ASP A 194 -8.36 18.59 -4.35
N LEU A 195 -8.56 19.51 -5.29
CA LEU A 195 -7.52 19.92 -6.23
C LEU A 195 -6.61 21.03 -5.68
N THR A 196 -7.15 21.99 -4.93
CA THR A 196 -6.37 23.16 -4.49
C THR A 196 -6.10 23.21 -2.99
N GLY A 197 -6.77 22.35 -2.20
CA GLY A 197 -6.72 22.40 -0.74
C GLY A 197 -7.45 23.58 -0.12
N LEU A 198 -8.05 24.46 -0.92
CA LEU A 198 -8.74 25.69 -0.50
C LEU A 198 -10.21 25.67 -0.94
N PRO A 199 -11.14 26.23 -0.17
CA PRO A 199 -12.52 26.38 -0.61
C PRO A 199 -12.61 27.43 -1.73
N PRO A 200 -13.65 27.35 -2.62
CA PRO A 200 -13.93 28.40 -3.58
C PRO A 200 -14.34 29.71 -2.88
N THR A 201 -14.08 30.85 -3.52
CA THR A 201 -14.65 32.10 -3.10
C THR A 201 -16.16 32.16 -3.38
N PRO A 202 -16.91 33.11 -2.77
CA PRO A 202 -18.32 33.32 -3.10
C PRO A 202 -18.55 33.59 -4.60
N GLU A 203 -17.67 34.34 -5.25
CA GLU A 203 -17.74 34.69 -6.66
C GLU A 203 -17.48 33.47 -7.56
N GLU A 204 -16.51 32.64 -7.22
CA GLU A 204 -16.21 31.38 -7.92
C GLU A 204 -17.37 30.41 -7.81
N THR A 205 -17.97 30.32 -6.62
CA THR A 205 -19.16 29.48 -6.38
C THR A 205 -20.33 30.00 -7.22
N ALA A 206 -20.62 31.32 -7.18
CA ALA A 206 -21.70 31.92 -7.94
C ALA A 206 -21.52 31.71 -9.45
N SER A 207 -20.31 31.92 -9.97
CA SER A 207 -19.96 31.68 -11.37
C SER A 207 -20.25 30.22 -11.80
N PHE A 208 -19.89 29.23 -10.98
CA PHE A 208 -20.17 27.83 -11.30
C PHE A 208 -21.67 27.52 -11.21
N LEU A 209 -22.39 28.08 -10.23
CA LEU A 209 -23.83 27.82 -10.07
C LEU A 209 -24.67 28.38 -11.23
N THR A 210 -24.23 29.47 -11.84
CA THR A 210 -24.91 30.09 -12.98
C THR A 210 -24.44 29.59 -14.34
N ASP A 211 -23.45 28.70 -14.38
CA ASP A 211 -22.94 28.11 -15.61
C ASP A 211 -23.88 26.98 -16.08
N GLU A 212 -24.69 27.23 -17.09
CA GLU A 212 -25.71 26.29 -17.62
C GLU A 212 -25.14 25.30 -18.64
N ARG A 213 -23.82 25.32 -18.90
CA ARG A 213 -23.22 24.35 -19.83
C ARG A 213 -23.32 22.93 -19.30
N ALA A 214 -23.53 21.96 -20.19
CA ALA A 214 -23.59 20.56 -19.83
C ALA A 214 -22.25 20.02 -19.26
N ASP A 215 -21.13 20.61 -19.73
CA ASP A 215 -19.74 20.29 -19.34
C ASP A 215 -19.16 21.27 -18.31
N ALA A 216 -20.01 22.01 -17.60
CA ALA A 216 -19.55 23.06 -16.65
C ALA A 216 -18.62 22.51 -15.55
N TYR A 217 -18.84 21.26 -15.11
CA TYR A 217 -18.00 20.64 -14.08
C TYR A 217 -16.62 20.27 -14.63
N GLU A 218 -16.56 19.67 -15.81
CA GLU A 218 -15.33 19.33 -16.51
C GLU A 218 -14.49 20.57 -16.80
N VAL A 219 -15.12 21.62 -17.28
CA VAL A 219 -14.46 22.94 -17.51
C VAL A 219 -13.94 23.55 -16.21
N LEU A 220 -14.66 23.38 -15.09
CA LEU A 220 -14.16 23.80 -13.79
C LEU A 220 -12.92 23.01 -13.40
N VAL A 221 -12.93 21.69 -13.54
CA VAL A 221 -11.76 20.83 -13.27
C VAL A 221 -10.56 21.24 -14.12
N ASP A 222 -10.76 21.40 -15.43
CA ASP A 222 -9.70 21.84 -16.36
C ASP A 222 -9.11 23.19 -15.95
N ARG A 223 -9.96 24.15 -15.56
CA ARG A 223 -9.51 25.44 -15.06
C ARG A 223 -8.63 25.31 -13.83
N LEU A 224 -9.03 24.47 -12.85
CA LEU A 224 -8.29 24.30 -11.62
C LEU A 224 -6.94 23.58 -11.84
N LEU A 225 -6.82 22.76 -12.86
CA LEU A 225 -5.59 22.05 -13.19
C LEU A 225 -4.63 22.82 -14.09
N THR A 226 -5.15 23.76 -14.90
CA THR A 226 -4.35 24.37 -15.98
C THR A 226 -4.12 25.87 -15.86
N GLN A 227 -5.00 26.61 -15.14
CA GLN A 227 -4.95 28.07 -15.09
C GLN A 227 -4.40 28.59 -13.75
N GLU A 228 -3.57 29.62 -13.82
CA GLU A 228 -3.16 30.35 -12.62
C GLU A 228 -4.32 31.18 -12.01
N PRO A 229 -4.41 31.28 -10.69
CA PRO A 229 -3.47 30.77 -9.68
C PRO A 229 -3.73 29.33 -9.25
N TYR A 230 -4.73 28.65 -9.81
CA TYR A 230 -5.19 27.32 -9.34
C TYR A 230 -4.16 26.23 -9.61
N ARG A 231 -3.48 26.28 -10.76
CA ARG A 231 -2.41 25.33 -11.11
C ARG A 231 -1.27 25.34 -10.07
N SER A 232 -0.88 26.50 -9.58
CA SER A 232 0.10 26.64 -8.50
C SER A 232 -0.45 26.08 -7.18
N ARG A 233 -1.72 26.35 -6.84
CA ARG A 233 -2.39 25.80 -5.65
C ARG A 233 -2.53 24.27 -5.72
N TYR A 234 -2.80 23.73 -6.90
CA TYR A 234 -2.79 22.29 -7.14
C TYR A 234 -1.42 21.69 -6.82
N ALA A 235 -0.35 22.31 -7.30
CA ALA A 235 1.01 21.88 -7.01
C ALA A 235 1.32 21.90 -5.50
N GLU A 236 0.94 22.94 -4.80
CA GLU A 236 1.07 23.06 -3.34
C GLU A 236 0.29 21.94 -2.62
N ARG A 237 -0.95 21.67 -3.05
CA ARG A 237 -1.78 20.60 -2.48
C ARG A 237 -1.17 19.21 -2.68
N MET A 238 -0.67 18.93 -3.90
CA MET A 238 -0.08 17.63 -4.24
C MET A 238 1.30 17.43 -3.62
N ALA A 239 2.04 18.50 -3.38
CA ALA A 239 3.36 18.42 -2.75
C ALA A 239 3.30 18.00 -1.28
N ILE A 240 2.23 18.33 -0.53
CA ILE A 240 2.13 18.03 0.90
C ILE A 240 2.40 16.55 1.22
N PRO A 241 1.64 15.56 0.68
CA PRO A 241 1.88 14.16 0.98
C PRO A 241 3.25 13.68 0.48
N TRP A 242 3.78 14.28 -0.60
CA TRP A 242 5.12 13.95 -1.08
C TRP A 242 6.21 14.42 -0.12
N LEU A 243 6.11 15.65 0.38
CA LEU A 243 7.03 16.20 1.38
C LEU A 243 7.02 15.38 2.67
N ASP A 244 5.85 14.90 3.10
CA ASP A 244 5.71 14.04 4.27
C ASP A 244 6.42 12.69 4.06
N VAL A 245 6.18 12.01 2.94
CA VAL A 245 6.85 10.75 2.61
C VAL A 245 8.36 10.94 2.49
N ALA A 246 8.81 12.03 1.91
CA ALA A 246 10.23 12.37 1.77
C ALA A 246 10.86 12.87 3.07
N ARG A 247 10.12 13.03 4.16
CA ARG A 247 10.58 13.51 5.46
C ARG A 247 11.15 14.94 5.40
N TYR A 248 10.56 15.80 4.56
CA TYR A 248 10.99 17.19 4.43
C TYR A 248 10.96 17.92 5.77
N ALA A 249 12.05 18.58 6.10
CA ALA A 249 12.13 19.53 7.19
C ALA A 249 13.24 20.58 6.93
N ASP A 250 13.04 21.78 7.43
CA ASP A 250 14.04 22.84 7.43
C ASP A 250 14.86 22.85 8.73
N THR A 251 14.87 21.70 9.44
CA THR A 251 15.67 21.44 10.65
C THR A 251 16.33 20.08 10.57
N CYS A 252 17.33 19.83 11.42
CA CYS A 252 18.10 18.58 11.45
C CYS A 252 17.33 17.38 12.02
N GLY A 253 16.31 17.61 12.86
CA GLY A 253 15.37 16.62 13.38
C GLY A 253 15.79 15.90 14.65
N ILE A 254 17.05 15.98 15.08
CA ILE A 254 17.55 15.36 16.33
C ILE A 254 18.47 16.30 17.11
N HIS A 255 18.65 15.99 18.39
CA HIS A 255 19.46 16.74 19.35
C HIS A 255 19.02 18.20 19.47
N GLN A 256 19.88 19.14 19.09
CA GLN A 256 19.59 20.57 19.14
C GLN A 256 18.64 21.02 18.05
N ASP A 257 18.32 20.15 17.11
CA ASP A 257 17.41 20.40 15.99
C ASP A 257 17.72 21.70 15.24
N ASN A 258 18.99 21.90 14.92
CA ASN A 258 19.46 23.09 14.22
C ASN A 258 18.79 23.26 12.87
N GLY A 259 18.58 24.53 12.49
CA GLY A 259 17.99 24.87 11.19
C GLY A 259 18.89 24.47 10.02
N ARG A 260 18.31 23.95 8.96
CA ARG A 260 18.96 23.71 7.66
C ARG A 260 18.09 24.27 6.53
N GLN A 261 18.67 24.44 5.35
CA GLN A 261 17.95 25.01 4.21
C GLN A 261 17.69 23.93 3.15
N MET A 262 16.47 23.40 3.15
CA MET A 262 16.01 22.40 2.18
C MET A 262 14.97 22.97 1.19
N TRP A 263 14.63 24.24 1.31
CA TRP A 263 13.56 24.88 0.55
C TRP A 263 13.74 24.83 -0.97
N LEU A 264 14.98 24.82 -1.49
CA LEU A 264 15.24 24.68 -2.94
C LEU A 264 14.67 23.37 -3.48
N TRP A 265 14.82 22.28 -2.75
CA TRP A 265 14.24 21.00 -3.14
C TRP A 265 12.71 21.00 -3.05
N ARG A 266 12.14 21.59 -2.00
CA ARG A 266 10.68 21.78 -1.90
C ARG A 266 10.14 22.55 -3.11
N ASP A 267 10.78 23.65 -3.49
CA ASP A 267 10.34 24.47 -4.62
C ASP A 267 10.48 23.72 -5.95
N TRP A 268 11.50 22.87 -6.07
CA TRP A 268 11.61 21.95 -7.22
C TRP A 268 10.43 20.97 -7.27
N VAL A 269 10.03 20.38 -6.13
CA VAL A 269 8.86 19.49 -6.05
C VAL A 269 7.59 20.22 -6.47
N LEU A 270 7.38 21.45 -5.97
CA LEU A 270 6.24 22.29 -6.37
C LEU A 270 6.22 22.53 -7.88
N ALA A 271 7.37 22.88 -8.47
CA ALA A 271 7.49 23.07 -9.90
C ALA A 271 7.20 21.79 -10.69
N ALA A 272 7.68 20.64 -10.23
CA ALA A 272 7.46 19.34 -10.87
C ALA A 272 5.95 18.99 -10.92
N PHE A 273 5.22 19.18 -9.83
CA PHE A 273 3.76 19.00 -9.81
C PHE A 273 3.03 20.03 -10.67
N ARG A 274 3.40 21.32 -10.56
CA ARG A 274 2.79 22.38 -11.35
C ARG A 274 2.93 22.12 -12.86
N ASP A 275 4.12 21.67 -13.28
CA ASP A 275 4.44 21.50 -14.70
C ASP A 275 4.11 20.08 -15.21
N ASN A 276 3.44 19.26 -14.36
CA ASN A 276 3.04 17.90 -14.65
C ASN A 276 4.21 17.06 -15.18
N MET A 277 5.34 17.10 -14.48
CA MET A 277 6.55 16.34 -14.85
C MET A 277 6.24 14.85 -15.01
N PRO A 278 6.69 14.18 -16.07
CA PRO A 278 6.52 12.72 -16.21
C PRO A 278 7.10 11.97 -15.01
N TYR A 279 6.35 10.99 -14.49
CA TYR A 279 6.72 10.31 -13.24
C TYR A 279 8.09 9.62 -13.29
N ASN A 280 8.45 9.02 -14.42
CA ASN A 280 9.77 8.43 -14.59
C ASN A 280 10.91 9.47 -14.47
N GLN A 281 10.72 10.68 -15.02
CA GLN A 281 11.68 11.78 -14.87
C GLN A 281 11.73 12.25 -13.41
N PHE A 282 10.58 12.43 -12.78
CA PHE A 282 10.44 12.80 -11.37
C PHE A 282 11.22 11.86 -10.45
N VAL A 283 11.13 10.54 -10.68
CA VAL A 283 11.87 9.52 -9.92
C VAL A 283 13.37 9.62 -10.18
N ILE A 284 13.78 9.62 -11.45
CA ILE A 284 15.20 9.61 -11.83
C ILE A 284 15.92 10.85 -11.25
N GLU A 285 15.33 12.02 -11.39
CA GLU A 285 15.97 13.26 -10.92
C GLU A 285 16.07 13.32 -9.40
N GLN A 286 15.10 12.80 -8.65
CA GLN A 286 15.18 12.76 -7.19
C GLN A 286 16.16 11.72 -6.65
N VAL A 287 16.27 10.57 -7.29
CA VAL A 287 17.16 9.50 -6.82
C VAL A 287 18.59 9.73 -7.29
N ALA A 288 18.80 10.19 -8.53
CA ALA A 288 20.09 10.23 -9.20
C ALA A 288 20.36 11.53 -9.96
N GLY A 289 19.67 12.62 -9.65
CA GLY A 289 19.81 13.88 -10.40
C GLY A 289 21.21 14.48 -10.36
N ASP A 290 21.95 14.28 -9.28
CA ASP A 290 23.35 14.71 -9.13
C ASP A 290 24.37 13.80 -9.85
N LEU A 291 23.94 12.60 -10.27
CA LEU A 291 24.76 11.63 -10.99
C LEU A 291 24.52 11.66 -12.51
N MET A 292 23.55 12.47 -12.99
CA MET A 292 23.24 12.54 -14.40
C MET A 292 24.41 13.16 -15.19
N PRO A 293 24.79 12.58 -16.34
CA PRO A 293 25.77 13.18 -17.23
C PRO A 293 25.33 14.60 -17.63
N ASP A 294 26.21 15.59 -17.49
CA ASP A 294 25.92 16.99 -17.78
C ASP A 294 24.70 17.57 -17.02
N GLY A 295 24.43 17.02 -15.83
CA GLY A 295 23.26 17.35 -15.02
C GLY A 295 23.14 18.84 -14.70
N THR A 296 21.96 19.38 -14.92
CA THR A 296 21.61 20.80 -14.63
C THR A 296 21.58 21.06 -13.13
N VAL A 297 21.61 22.34 -12.74
CA VAL A 297 21.43 22.74 -11.36
C VAL A 297 20.09 22.25 -10.79
N GLN A 298 19.01 22.26 -11.58
CA GLN A 298 17.71 21.79 -11.16
C GLN A 298 17.71 20.26 -10.87
N GLN A 299 18.39 19.47 -11.67
CA GLN A 299 18.55 18.02 -11.43
C GLN A 299 19.37 17.73 -10.16
N LYS A 300 20.40 18.53 -9.91
CA LYS A 300 21.16 18.44 -8.66
C LYS A 300 20.31 18.85 -7.45
N ILE A 301 19.46 19.85 -7.57
CA ILE A 301 18.50 20.25 -6.52
C ILE A 301 17.49 19.11 -6.27
N ALA A 302 17.01 18.44 -7.32
CA ALA A 302 16.07 17.34 -7.21
C ALA A 302 16.60 16.21 -6.31
N SER A 303 17.92 15.88 -6.38
CA SER A 303 18.55 14.87 -5.54
C SER A 303 18.59 15.24 -4.05
N GLY A 304 18.11 16.42 -3.68
CA GLY A 304 17.86 16.81 -2.30
C GLY A 304 16.91 15.87 -1.55
N PHE A 305 16.08 15.08 -2.26
CA PHE A 305 15.32 13.97 -1.69
C PHE A 305 16.17 13.05 -0.82
N ASN A 306 17.38 12.69 -1.29
CA ASN A 306 18.31 11.84 -0.56
C ASN A 306 18.92 12.50 0.67
N ARG A 307 18.73 13.81 0.86
CA ARG A 307 19.27 14.61 1.97
C ARG A 307 18.20 15.02 2.98
N ALA A 308 16.96 14.69 2.75
CA ALA A 308 15.85 15.03 3.63
C ALA A 308 15.80 14.18 4.92
N HIS A 309 16.70 13.20 5.09
CA HIS A 309 16.81 12.41 6.33
C HIS A 309 17.22 13.25 7.52
N VAL A 310 16.94 12.74 8.70
CA VAL A 310 17.40 13.30 9.97
C VAL A 310 18.94 13.31 10.01
N THR A 311 19.55 14.39 10.50
CA THR A 311 21.01 14.50 10.64
C THR A 311 21.38 14.93 12.06
N SER A 312 22.48 14.39 12.59
CA SER A 312 23.06 14.83 13.86
C SER A 312 24.26 15.72 13.59
N ASP A 313 24.34 16.83 14.32
CA ASP A 313 25.50 17.74 14.40
C ASP A 313 25.98 17.86 15.83
N GLU A 314 25.70 16.86 16.68
CA GLU A 314 26.18 16.82 18.07
C GLU A 314 27.65 16.48 18.15
N GLY A 315 28.38 17.26 18.99
CA GLY A 315 29.77 16.95 19.34
C GLY A 315 29.85 15.63 20.12
N GLY A 316 30.57 14.65 19.58
CA GLY A 316 30.68 13.31 20.17
C GLY A 316 29.87 12.24 19.44
N ALA A 317 29.15 12.59 18.38
CA ALA A 317 28.55 11.62 17.47
C ALA A 317 29.65 10.73 16.85
N ILE A 318 29.34 9.44 16.68
CA ILE A 318 30.23 8.49 16.01
C ILE A 318 29.90 8.49 14.51
N ASP A 319 30.76 9.10 13.70
CA ASP A 319 30.53 9.29 12.25
C ASP A 319 30.15 8.00 11.53
N ALA A 320 30.82 6.89 11.83
CA ALA A 320 30.55 5.61 11.18
C ALA A 320 29.12 5.07 11.49
N GLU A 321 28.64 5.30 12.72
CA GLU A 321 27.28 4.92 13.13
C GLU A 321 26.24 5.76 12.37
N TYR A 322 26.41 7.08 12.36
CA TYR A 322 25.46 7.97 11.69
C TYR A 322 25.47 7.81 10.17
N LEU A 323 26.62 7.57 9.54
CA LEU A 323 26.67 7.24 8.10
C LEU A 323 25.82 5.99 7.77
N MET A 324 25.90 4.97 8.63
CA MET A 324 25.07 3.76 8.47
C MET A 324 23.58 4.08 8.68
N GLU A 325 23.22 4.82 9.74
CA GLU A 325 21.84 5.20 10.01
C GLU A 325 21.25 6.03 8.85
N TYR A 326 22.02 6.94 8.28
CA TYR A 326 21.59 7.74 7.13
C TYR A 326 21.38 6.87 5.87
N ALA A 327 22.25 5.89 5.63
CA ALA A 327 22.08 4.95 4.54
C ALA A 327 20.80 4.10 4.70
N VAL A 328 20.61 3.55 5.91
CA VAL A 328 19.41 2.78 6.29
C VAL A 328 18.12 3.59 6.07
N ASP A 329 18.10 4.84 6.53
CA ASP A 329 16.94 5.71 6.39
C ASP A 329 16.64 6.06 4.92
N ARG A 330 17.67 6.35 4.11
CA ARG A 330 17.51 6.58 2.66
C ARG A 330 16.94 5.36 1.96
N THR A 331 17.51 4.17 2.18
CA THR A 331 17.04 2.91 1.62
C THR A 331 15.58 2.63 1.99
N ALA A 332 15.23 2.76 3.27
CA ALA A 332 13.86 2.57 3.75
C ALA A 332 12.89 3.55 3.10
N THR A 333 13.31 4.81 2.93
CA THR A 333 12.46 5.85 2.30
C THR A 333 12.31 5.65 0.81
N VAL A 334 13.37 5.29 0.08
CA VAL A 334 13.28 4.93 -1.35
C VAL A 334 12.28 3.78 -1.54
N GLY A 335 12.37 2.74 -0.69
CA GLY A 335 11.42 1.64 -0.70
C GLY A 335 9.99 2.09 -0.50
N ALA A 336 9.73 2.90 0.53
CA ALA A 336 8.38 3.38 0.83
C ALA A 336 7.83 4.35 -0.24
N ALA A 337 8.66 5.30 -0.68
CA ALA A 337 8.23 6.38 -1.58
C ALA A 337 8.05 5.92 -3.04
N PHE A 338 8.96 5.09 -3.55
CA PHE A 338 8.98 4.74 -4.99
C PHE A 338 8.56 3.31 -5.28
N LEU A 339 8.80 2.37 -4.35
CA LEU A 339 8.44 0.96 -4.55
C LEU A 339 7.13 0.58 -3.85
N GLY A 340 6.62 1.40 -2.92
CA GLY A 340 5.46 1.07 -2.09
C GLY A 340 5.72 -0.13 -1.17
N LEU A 341 6.98 -0.39 -0.81
CA LEU A 341 7.42 -1.52 0.01
C LEU A 341 8.04 -1.04 1.32
N THR A 342 7.76 -1.74 2.41
CA THR A 342 8.39 -1.50 3.71
C THR A 342 9.67 -2.31 3.81
N LEU A 343 10.81 -1.71 3.48
CA LEU A 343 12.10 -2.41 3.45
C LEU A 343 12.77 -2.54 4.83
N GLN A 344 12.35 -1.78 5.83
CA GLN A 344 13.08 -1.63 7.09
C GLN A 344 13.30 -2.93 7.88
N CYS A 345 12.44 -3.94 7.71
CA CYS A 345 12.64 -5.25 8.32
C CYS A 345 13.90 -5.96 7.80
N ALA A 346 14.26 -5.70 6.53
CA ALA A 346 15.43 -6.29 5.90
C ALA A 346 16.78 -5.68 6.41
N ARG A 347 16.74 -4.65 7.23
CA ARG A 347 17.92 -4.14 7.95
C ARG A 347 18.59 -5.22 8.81
N CYS A 348 17.82 -6.08 9.48
CA CYS A 348 18.33 -7.04 10.46
C CYS A 348 18.25 -8.51 9.99
N HIS A 349 17.34 -8.84 9.09
CA HIS A 349 17.10 -10.19 8.56
C HIS A 349 16.32 -10.12 7.26
N ASP A 350 16.32 -11.17 6.46
CA ASP A 350 15.50 -11.26 5.25
C ASP A 350 14.03 -10.94 5.55
N HIS A 351 13.40 -10.14 4.69
CA HIS A 351 12.02 -9.69 4.92
C HIS A 351 11.08 -10.88 5.00
N LYS A 352 10.18 -10.88 6.01
CA LYS A 352 9.30 -12.03 6.27
C LYS A 352 8.28 -12.30 5.16
N PHE A 353 7.75 -11.24 4.56
CA PHE A 353 6.62 -11.32 3.62
C PHE A 353 7.02 -11.00 2.19
N ASP A 354 7.92 -10.06 2.00
CA ASP A 354 8.34 -9.57 0.70
C ASP A 354 9.67 -10.21 0.28
N PRO A 355 9.92 -10.40 -1.03
CA PRO A 355 11.13 -11.04 -1.52
C PRO A 355 12.31 -10.06 -1.51
N VAL A 356 12.63 -9.54 -0.34
CA VAL A 356 13.73 -8.60 -0.10
C VAL A 356 14.65 -9.22 0.95
N THR A 357 15.87 -9.54 0.55
CA THR A 357 16.89 -10.06 1.47
C THR A 357 17.59 -8.92 2.22
N GLN A 358 18.31 -9.26 3.28
CA GLN A 358 19.20 -8.30 3.95
C GLN A 358 20.30 -7.81 2.99
N GLU A 359 20.79 -8.67 2.11
CA GLU A 359 21.77 -8.32 1.08
C GLU A 359 21.20 -7.29 0.09
N ASP A 360 19.94 -7.47 -0.36
CA ASP A 360 19.26 -6.49 -1.23
C ASP A 360 19.15 -5.13 -0.55
N PHE A 361 18.80 -5.11 0.75
CA PHE A 361 18.66 -3.88 1.52
C PHE A 361 19.96 -3.06 1.58
N TYR A 362 21.08 -3.73 1.80
CA TYR A 362 22.39 -3.04 1.87
C TYR A 362 23.06 -2.85 0.51
N SER A 363 22.54 -3.44 -0.55
CA SER A 363 22.97 -3.21 -1.92
C SER A 363 22.27 -2.02 -2.59
N LEU A 364 21.09 -1.63 -2.09
CA LEU A 364 20.31 -0.48 -2.54
C LEU A 364 20.87 0.82 -1.95
#